data_7abf3e1c9db2970130fe969ddb25d703
#
_entry.id   7abf3e1c9db2970130fe969ddb25d703
#
_cell.length_a   1.000
_cell.length_b   1.000
_cell.length_c   1.000
_cell.angle_alpha   90.00
_cell.angle_beta   90.00
_cell.angle_gamma   90.00
#
_symmetry.space_group_name_H-M   'P 1'
#
loop_
_entity.id
_entity.type
_entity.pdbx_description
1 polymer ?
#
loop_
_entity_poly.entity_id
_entity_poly.type
_entity_poly.pdbx_seq_one_letter_code
_entity_poly.pdbx_strand_id
1 'polypeptide(L)'
;LAATTPCFDSPFGWRCSPFVIGTSGDMTRAGDLEELFNNPEAYNFLSVESTESGKSYGLFIPGTKSLKVPKEPKSLGLYLEKDSPSELDNVTIWVSDEVKGRELILKSREQIKKSSGLEAYLKEIMYYPLTHEECFLELSQNIFPVDLLQEQLQKITAADANPDYVELVQKADGTITHKFTEKKPVQTFPTKPTDNLEGVVQIWEYPINGAPYGLYTAGTDPYKQSQAKYSTSLGSTYIYKRVHDIAGEGWQNIVVAAYTGRPRKIEQWYELTKMLLKYYNAKTLCENMDMGFIQHCIEKNESAFHLERTPSFLNDIHPSSAVNREYGIHMTSDIKDYLNSLIIEYITEVIDRDVDKEGNVIKERLGVTRILDPLLLKELIKFTPKLNVDRVISFGLTLAMAKSLNGKSIVVSSTEDARMQDYFKTSKSKQLFRTTRNPFRY
;
A
#
# COMPACT_ATOMS: atom_id res chain seq x y z
N LEU A 1 18.96 -20.82 6.35
CA LEU A 1 19.93 -21.01 7.46
C LEU A 1 19.42 -21.98 8.52
N ALA A 2 18.21 -21.81 9.07
CA ALA A 2 17.67 -22.72 10.08
C ALA A 2 17.71 -24.21 9.65
N ALA A 3 17.46 -24.51 8.38
CA ALA A 3 17.52 -25.87 7.83
C ALA A 3 18.95 -26.42 7.72
N THR A 4 19.97 -25.56 7.64
CA THR A 4 21.38 -25.95 7.49
C THR A 4 22.18 -25.90 8.79
N THR A 5 21.67 -25.24 9.84
CA THR A 5 22.32 -25.14 11.15
C THR A 5 22.81 -26.47 11.70
N PRO A 6 22.06 -27.60 11.61
CA PRO A 6 22.52 -28.89 12.07
C PRO A 6 23.79 -29.42 11.35
N CYS A 7 24.09 -28.90 10.15
CA CYS A 7 25.30 -29.29 9.41
C CYS A 7 26.58 -28.67 10.02
N PHE A 8 26.44 -27.56 10.72
CA PHE A 8 27.57 -26.84 11.30
C PHE A 8 27.69 -27.03 12.82
N ASP A 9 26.64 -27.53 13.46
CA ASP A 9 26.58 -27.70 14.90
C ASP A 9 27.12 -29.04 15.37
N SER A 10 27.71 -29.07 16.56
CA SER A 10 28.14 -30.29 17.25
C SER A 10 28.01 -30.09 18.77
N PRO A 11 28.04 -31.21 19.57
CA PRO A 11 28.02 -31.11 21.04
C PRO A 11 29.18 -30.28 21.64
N PHE A 12 30.23 -30.03 20.85
CA PHE A 12 31.41 -29.28 21.24
C PHE A 12 31.52 -27.91 20.57
N GLY A 13 30.40 -27.39 20.00
CA GLY A 13 30.36 -26.16 19.23
C GLY A 13 30.33 -26.38 17.73
N TRP A 14 30.47 -25.33 16.95
CA TRP A 14 30.44 -25.40 15.50
C TRP A 14 31.62 -26.15 14.92
N ARG A 15 31.36 -27.05 13.95
CA ARG A 15 32.40 -27.83 13.25
C ARG A 15 33.19 -26.98 12.26
N CYS A 16 32.59 -25.94 11.72
CA CYS A 16 33.21 -24.97 10.81
C CYS A 16 32.47 -23.64 10.92
N SER A 17 33.12 -22.57 10.50
CA SER A 17 32.46 -21.23 10.41
C SER A 17 31.67 -21.16 9.09
N PRO A 18 30.36 -21.00 9.15
CA PRO A 18 29.58 -20.80 7.93
C PRO A 18 29.92 -19.45 7.31
N PHE A 19 29.97 -19.40 6.00
CA PHE A 19 30.19 -18.19 5.24
C PHE A 19 29.05 -18.01 4.23
N VAL A 20 28.34 -16.88 4.33
CA VAL A 20 27.24 -16.53 3.44
C VAL A 20 27.64 -15.33 2.61
N ILE A 21 27.59 -15.47 1.29
CA ILE A 21 27.81 -14.38 0.34
C ILE A 21 26.47 -14.04 -0.31
N GLY A 22 26.07 -12.78 -0.21
CA GLY A 22 24.99 -12.20 -0.99
C GLY A 22 25.58 -11.31 -2.07
N THR A 23 24.99 -11.31 -3.26
CA THR A 23 25.27 -10.33 -4.32
C THR A 23 24.11 -9.34 -4.40
N SER A 24 24.42 -8.06 -4.57
CA SER A 24 23.41 -7.03 -4.85
C SER A 24 22.70 -7.28 -6.18
N GLY A 25 21.46 -6.87 -6.29
CA GLY A 25 20.61 -7.08 -7.44
C GLY A 25 19.13 -7.03 -7.04
N ASP A 26 18.23 -7.56 -7.87
CA ASP A 26 16.80 -7.65 -7.54
C ASP A 26 16.57 -8.58 -6.34
N MET A 27 16.27 -7.97 -5.20
CA MET A 27 16.08 -8.65 -3.90
C MET A 27 14.65 -9.14 -3.64
N THR A 28 13.74 -9.10 -4.61
CA THR A 28 12.35 -9.56 -4.45
C THR A 28 12.19 -10.98 -3.92
N ARG A 29 13.26 -11.79 -3.98
CA ARG A 29 13.30 -13.18 -3.49
C ARG A 29 14.27 -13.40 -2.33
N ALA A 30 14.91 -12.37 -1.83
CA ALA A 30 16.02 -12.49 -0.88
C ALA A 30 15.82 -11.68 0.42
N GLY A 31 14.57 -11.47 0.86
CA GLY A 31 14.24 -10.76 2.10
C GLY A 31 14.93 -11.34 3.33
N ASP A 32 15.15 -12.67 3.37
CA ASP A 32 15.89 -13.34 4.43
C ASP A 32 17.38 -12.90 4.48
N LEU A 33 17.93 -12.48 3.34
CA LEU A 33 19.33 -12.01 3.26
C LEU A 33 19.48 -10.63 3.87
N GLU A 34 18.49 -9.74 3.67
CA GLU A 34 18.45 -8.42 4.30
C GLU A 34 18.36 -8.54 5.81
N GLU A 35 17.49 -9.43 6.31
CA GLU A 35 17.34 -9.67 7.76
C GLU A 35 18.64 -10.23 8.35
N LEU A 36 19.27 -11.18 7.69
CA LEU A 36 20.56 -11.74 8.09
C LEU A 36 21.68 -10.67 8.13
N PHE A 37 21.71 -9.80 7.13
CA PHE A 37 22.69 -8.72 7.02
C PHE A 37 22.50 -7.67 8.12
N ASN A 38 21.26 -7.28 8.39
CA ASN A 38 20.93 -6.24 9.37
C ASN A 38 20.98 -6.75 10.83
N ASN A 39 20.85 -8.06 11.05
CA ASN A 39 20.86 -8.67 12.38
C ASN A 39 21.78 -9.90 12.44
N PRO A 40 23.07 -9.79 12.07
CA PRO A 40 23.96 -10.94 11.96
C PRO A 40 24.12 -11.70 13.28
N GLU A 41 24.12 -11.00 14.40
CA GLU A 41 24.28 -11.58 15.73
C GLU A 41 23.12 -12.49 16.15
N ALA A 42 21.89 -12.19 15.69
CA ALA A 42 20.72 -13.05 15.92
C ALA A 42 20.87 -14.44 15.26
N TYR A 43 21.77 -14.55 14.30
CA TYR A 43 22.08 -15.78 13.55
C TYR A 43 23.47 -16.33 13.83
N ASN A 44 24.15 -15.82 14.88
CA ASN A 44 25.52 -16.17 15.26
C ASN A 44 26.57 -15.90 14.16
N PHE A 45 26.40 -14.86 13.38
CA PHE A 45 27.39 -14.39 12.42
C PHE A 45 28.21 -13.24 13.02
N LEU A 46 29.42 -13.08 12.51
CA LEU A 46 30.25 -11.94 12.84
C LEU A 46 29.62 -10.66 12.28
N SER A 47 29.56 -9.64 13.11
CA SER A 47 29.09 -8.31 12.74
C SER A 47 30.26 -7.35 12.53
N VAL A 48 30.01 -6.32 11.73
CA VAL A 48 30.89 -5.15 11.55
C VAL A 48 30.16 -3.95 12.12
N GLU A 49 30.77 -3.32 13.11
CA GLU A 49 30.20 -2.10 13.71
C GLU A 49 30.46 -0.89 12.80
N SER A 50 29.40 -0.14 12.49
CA SER A 50 29.53 1.10 11.77
C SER A 50 30.03 2.20 12.71
N THR A 51 31.11 2.83 12.34
CA THR A 51 31.71 3.97 13.09
C THR A 51 30.81 5.20 13.10
N GLU A 52 29.87 5.33 12.15
CA GLU A 52 28.97 6.49 12.06
C GLU A 52 27.67 6.30 12.82
N SER A 53 27.08 5.09 12.80
CA SER A 53 25.77 4.82 13.39
C SER A 53 25.80 4.01 14.67
N GLY A 54 26.92 3.40 15.02
CA GLY A 54 27.06 2.48 16.16
C GLY A 54 26.23 1.19 16.03
N LYS A 55 25.70 0.91 14.82
CA LYS A 55 24.96 -0.32 14.54
C LYS A 55 25.87 -1.38 13.95
N SER A 56 25.57 -2.64 14.27
CA SER A 56 26.29 -3.80 13.75
C SER A 56 25.56 -4.37 12.54
N TYR A 57 26.29 -4.64 11.46
CA TYR A 57 25.78 -5.21 10.21
C TYR A 57 26.67 -6.34 9.73
N GLY A 58 26.24 -7.05 8.68
CA GLY A 58 27.12 -7.89 7.88
C GLY A 58 28.20 -7.05 7.15
N LEU A 59 29.24 -7.72 6.66
CA LEU A 59 30.28 -7.05 5.88
C LEU A 59 29.72 -6.57 4.52
N PHE A 60 29.74 -5.27 4.28
CA PHE A 60 29.39 -4.66 3.01
C PHE A 60 30.62 -4.34 2.16
N ILE A 61 30.58 -4.71 0.89
CA ILE A 61 31.61 -4.35 -0.10
C ILE A 61 30.96 -3.46 -1.18
N PRO A 62 31.30 -2.16 -1.23
CA PRO A 62 30.67 -1.22 -2.16
C PRO A 62 31.05 -1.51 -3.61
N GLY A 63 30.15 -1.13 -4.53
CA GLY A 63 30.33 -1.29 -5.98
C GLY A 63 31.59 -0.61 -6.54
N THR A 64 32.13 0.39 -5.84
CA THR A 64 33.40 1.05 -6.19
C THR A 64 34.57 0.10 -6.22
N LYS A 65 34.55 -0.98 -5.42
CA LYS A 65 35.62 -1.98 -5.39
C LYS A 65 35.65 -2.87 -6.64
N SER A 66 34.54 -3.03 -7.34
CA SER A 66 34.47 -3.80 -8.60
C SER A 66 34.98 -3.04 -9.80
N LEU A 67 35.00 -1.69 -9.73
CA LEU A 67 35.46 -0.84 -10.81
C LEU A 67 36.98 -0.66 -10.73
N LYS A 68 37.64 -1.01 -11.84
CA LYS A 68 39.07 -0.86 -11.98
C LYS A 68 39.37 0.33 -12.87
N VAL A 69 40.35 1.13 -12.47
CA VAL A 69 40.85 2.27 -13.24
C VAL A 69 42.29 2.00 -13.64
N PRO A 70 42.69 2.47 -14.84
CA PRO A 70 44.07 2.30 -15.28
C PRO A 70 44.98 3.24 -14.45
N LYS A 71 46.10 2.67 -13.96
CA LYS A 71 47.14 3.44 -13.30
C LYS A 71 48.51 3.06 -13.88
N GLU A 72 49.41 4.03 -13.92
CA GLU A 72 50.79 3.79 -14.28
C GLU A 72 51.50 3.05 -13.14
N PRO A 73 52.33 2.08 -13.44
CA PRO A 73 53.08 1.29 -12.42
C PRO A 73 53.81 2.16 -11.42
N LYS A 74 54.43 3.27 -11.88
CA LYS A 74 55.16 4.23 -11.05
C LYS A 74 54.29 4.90 -10.01
N SER A 75 52.99 5.11 -10.27
CA SER A 75 52.07 5.74 -9.34
C SER A 75 51.66 4.83 -8.19
N LEU A 76 51.92 3.54 -8.29
CA LEU A 76 51.61 2.51 -7.29
C LEU A 76 52.79 2.12 -6.42
N GLY A 77 53.96 2.77 -6.62
CA GLY A 77 55.17 2.43 -5.91
C GLY A 77 55.75 1.06 -6.28
N LEU A 78 55.33 0.47 -7.39
CA LEU A 78 55.84 -0.77 -7.89
C LEU A 78 57.17 -0.51 -8.62
N TYR A 79 58.26 -0.82 -7.95
CA TYR A 79 59.61 -0.82 -8.52
C TYR A 79 59.93 -2.25 -8.91
N LEU A 80 60.04 -2.51 -10.21
CA LEU A 80 60.66 -3.75 -10.68
C LEU A 80 62.19 -3.61 -10.65
N GLU A 81 62.86 -4.70 -10.28
CA GLU A 81 64.30 -4.73 -10.25
C GLU A 81 64.92 -4.39 -11.63
N LYS A 82 66.05 -3.76 -11.61
CA LYS A 82 66.68 -2.87 -12.59
C LYS A 82 66.96 -3.41 -14.03
N ASP A 83 66.45 -4.55 -14.45
CA ASP A 83 66.96 -5.18 -15.67
C ASP A 83 66.16 -4.97 -16.97
N SER A 84 65.02 -4.26 -16.95
CA SER A 84 64.30 -3.94 -18.20
C SER A 84 63.40 -2.68 -18.07
N PRO A 85 63.95 -1.50 -18.16
CA PRO A 85 63.13 -0.24 -18.06
C PRO A 85 62.15 -0.02 -19.22
N SER A 86 62.35 -0.61 -20.39
CA SER A 86 61.58 -0.35 -21.60
C SER A 86 60.25 -1.14 -21.71
N GLU A 87 60.10 -2.21 -21.00
CA GLU A 87 58.87 -3.01 -21.07
C GLU A 87 57.76 -2.52 -20.13
N LEU A 88 58.10 -1.75 -19.12
CA LEU A 88 57.17 -1.25 -18.11
C LEU A 88 56.40 0.03 -18.54
N ASP A 89 56.96 0.83 -19.46
CA ASP A 89 56.34 2.09 -19.89
C ASP A 89 55.04 1.89 -20.67
N ASN A 90 54.79 0.65 -21.14
CA ASN A 90 53.58 0.31 -21.89
C ASN A 90 52.58 -0.61 -21.13
N VAL A 91 52.83 -0.90 -19.86
CA VAL A 91 51.94 -1.77 -19.05
C VAL A 91 50.95 -0.91 -18.31
N THR A 92 49.67 -1.06 -18.63
CA THR A 92 48.55 -0.46 -17.86
C THR A 92 48.11 -1.43 -16.78
N ILE A 93 48.25 -1.05 -15.52
CA ILE A 93 47.76 -1.81 -14.38
C ILE A 93 46.37 -1.31 -14.01
N TRP A 94 45.40 -2.23 -13.90
CA TRP A 94 44.03 -1.95 -13.51
C TRP A 94 43.87 -2.18 -12.02
N VAL A 95 43.66 -1.12 -11.26
CA VAL A 95 43.48 -1.17 -9.80
C VAL A 95 42.15 -0.59 -9.36
N SER A 96 41.65 -1.04 -8.23
CA SER A 96 40.49 -0.45 -7.60
C SER A 96 40.87 0.92 -7.02
N ASP A 97 40.09 1.95 -7.38
CA ASP A 97 40.22 3.31 -6.86
C ASP A 97 38.83 3.78 -6.43
N GLU A 98 38.62 3.90 -5.12
CA GLU A 98 37.30 4.22 -4.56
C GLU A 98 36.77 5.58 -4.99
N VAL A 99 37.63 6.59 -5.05
CA VAL A 99 37.23 7.96 -5.42
C VAL A 99 36.78 8.02 -6.88
N LYS A 100 37.64 7.55 -7.80
CA LYS A 100 37.30 7.49 -9.23
C LYS A 100 36.17 6.53 -9.53
N GLY A 101 36.12 5.39 -8.84
CA GLY A 101 35.04 4.42 -8.94
C GLY A 101 33.68 5.05 -8.56
N ARG A 102 33.65 5.84 -7.46
CA ARG A 102 32.46 6.58 -7.05
C ARG A 102 32.03 7.61 -8.10
N GLU A 103 32.98 8.38 -8.63
CA GLU A 103 32.69 9.36 -9.70
C GLU A 103 32.10 8.69 -10.95
N LEU A 104 32.65 7.56 -11.36
CA LEU A 104 32.15 6.79 -12.52
C LEU A 104 30.75 6.27 -12.29
N ILE A 105 30.45 5.71 -11.11
CA ILE A 105 29.10 5.23 -10.75
C ILE A 105 28.11 6.39 -10.76
N LEU A 106 28.45 7.50 -10.13
CA LEU A 106 27.54 8.65 -10.09
C LEU A 106 27.29 9.24 -11.49
N LYS A 107 28.31 9.32 -12.33
CA LYS A 107 28.16 9.76 -13.72
C LYS A 107 27.31 8.79 -14.54
N SER A 108 27.47 7.49 -14.38
CA SER A 108 26.62 6.46 -15.01
C SER A 108 25.18 6.63 -14.58
N ARG A 109 24.93 6.78 -13.28
CA ARG A 109 23.57 6.99 -12.71
C ARG A 109 22.88 8.21 -13.28
N GLU A 110 23.61 9.33 -13.43
CA GLU A 110 23.04 10.55 -14.03
C GLU A 110 22.71 10.36 -15.52
N GLN A 111 23.54 9.66 -16.27
CA GLN A 111 23.29 9.38 -17.68
C GLN A 111 22.07 8.48 -17.84
N ILE A 112 21.98 7.40 -17.08
CA ILE A 112 20.88 6.47 -17.13
C ILE A 112 19.57 7.14 -16.70
N LYS A 113 19.60 7.96 -15.64
CA LYS A 113 18.43 8.73 -15.20
C LYS A 113 17.87 9.64 -16.29
N LYS A 114 18.75 10.22 -17.13
CA LYS A 114 18.34 11.11 -18.22
C LYS A 114 17.86 10.38 -19.47
N SER A 115 18.37 9.16 -19.73
CA SER A 115 18.18 8.47 -21.01
C SER A 115 17.22 7.27 -20.95
N SER A 116 17.10 6.60 -19.81
CA SER A 116 16.53 5.22 -19.74
C SER A 116 15.42 5.06 -18.71
N GLY A 117 15.01 6.12 -18.03
CA GLY A 117 13.91 6.08 -17.06
C GLY A 117 14.28 5.52 -15.67
N LEU A 118 13.30 5.53 -14.77
CA LEU A 118 13.48 5.24 -13.35
C LEU A 118 13.91 3.78 -13.09
N GLU A 119 13.32 2.83 -13.81
CA GLU A 119 13.63 1.40 -13.59
C GLU A 119 15.10 1.07 -13.89
N ALA A 120 15.63 1.58 -15.02
CA ALA A 120 17.03 1.38 -15.38
C ALA A 120 17.97 2.07 -14.37
N TYR A 121 17.58 3.25 -13.87
CA TYR A 121 18.31 3.97 -12.84
C TYR A 121 18.37 3.19 -11.51
N LEU A 122 17.25 2.62 -11.06
CA LEU A 122 17.20 1.78 -9.86
C LEU A 122 18.02 0.50 -10.01
N LYS A 123 17.97 -0.15 -11.20
CA LYS A 123 18.82 -1.31 -11.50
C LYS A 123 20.31 -0.96 -11.38
N GLU A 124 20.74 0.19 -11.90
CA GLU A 124 22.12 0.63 -11.78
C GLU A 124 22.55 0.82 -10.33
N ILE A 125 21.69 1.41 -9.49
CA ILE A 125 21.94 1.56 -8.05
C ILE A 125 22.10 0.20 -7.38
N MET A 126 21.24 -0.76 -7.69
CA MET A 126 21.26 -2.11 -7.11
C MET A 126 22.49 -2.90 -7.53
N TYR A 127 22.91 -2.78 -8.80
CA TYR A 127 24.09 -3.53 -9.30
C TYR A 127 25.41 -2.92 -8.86
N TYR A 128 25.47 -1.61 -8.66
CA TYR A 128 26.65 -0.88 -8.19
C TYR A 128 26.34 -0.05 -6.95
N PRO A 129 26.00 -0.71 -5.81
CA PRO A 129 25.60 0.00 -4.60
C PRO A 129 26.78 0.74 -3.98
N LEU A 130 26.54 1.97 -3.54
CA LEU A 130 27.49 2.79 -2.81
C LEU A 130 27.29 2.68 -1.30
N THR A 131 26.10 2.28 -0.86
CA THR A 131 25.76 2.01 0.54
C THR A 131 25.09 0.64 0.67
N HIS A 132 25.01 0.14 1.91
CA HIS A 132 24.39 -1.17 2.14
C HIS A 132 22.88 -1.15 1.91
N GLU A 133 22.21 -0.03 2.16
CA GLU A 133 20.78 0.12 1.89
C GLU A 133 20.48 -0.01 0.38
N GLU A 134 21.37 0.48 -0.46
CA GLU A 134 21.23 0.34 -1.91
C GLU A 134 21.31 -1.11 -2.40
N CYS A 135 21.94 -2.02 -1.61
CA CYS A 135 21.98 -3.45 -1.94
C CYS A 135 20.61 -4.12 -1.84
N PHE A 136 19.76 -3.63 -0.95
CA PHE A 136 18.46 -4.20 -0.63
C PHE A 136 17.30 -3.41 -1.24
N LEU A 137 17.59 -2.53 -2.20
CA LEU A 137 16.54 -1.91 -2.97
C LEU A 137 15.78 -3.00 -3.72
N GLU A 138 14.49 -3.04 -3.51
CA GLU A 138 13.60 -3.81 -4.35
C GLU A 138 13.26 -2.97 -5.57
N LEU A 139 13.38 -3.54 -6.77
CA LEU A 139 12.72 -2.99 -7.94
C LEU A 139 11.23 -3.03 -7.62
N SER A 140 10.71 -1.90 -7.19
CA SER A 140 9.31 -1.78 -6.87
C SER A 140 8.51 -2.22 -8.11
N GLN A 141 7.95 -3.43 -8.07
CA GLN A 141 6.92 -3.86 -9.01
C GLN A 141 5.61 -3.12 -8.72
N ASN A 142 5.72 -1.99 -8.01
CA ASN A 142 4.59 -1.17 -7.68
C ASN A 142 4.11 -0.47 -8.94
N ILE A 143 2.89 -0.79 -9.32
CA ILE A 143 2.20 -0.21 -10.46
C ILE A 143 1.58 1.17 -10.15
N PHE A 144 1.50 1.53 -8.87
CA PHE A 144 0.92 2.79 -8.42
C PHE A 144 1.96 3.92 -8.38
N PRO A 145 1.55 5.19 -8.58
CA PRO A 145 2.46 6.35 -8.54
C PRO A 145 2.91 6.66 -7.11
N VAL A 146 3.98 6.00 -6.67
CA VAL A 146 4.47 6.03 -5.28
C VAL A 146 4.77 7.45 -4.79
N ASP A 147 5.33 8.31 -5.65
CA ASP A 147 5.67 9.69 -5.29
C ASP A 147 4.43 10.48 -4.87
N LEU A 148 3.32 10.37 -5.63
CA LEU A 148 2.05 11.03 -5.31
C LEU A 148 1.45 10.47 -4.01
N LEU A 149 1.54 9.16 -3.80
CA LEU A 149 1.04 8.51 -2.59
C LEU A 149 1.83 8.93 -1.34
N GLN A 150 3.15 9.05 -1.45
CA GLN A 150 4.02 9.51 -0.35
C GLN A 150 3.75 10.98 0.00
N GLU A 151 3.62 11.83 -1.00
CA GLU A 151 3.25 13.23 -0.80
C GLU A 151 1.90 13.36 -0.08
N GLN A 152 0.89 12.59 -0.51
CA GLN A 152 -0.42 12.58 0.14
C GLN A 152 -0.33 12.07 1.57
N LEU A 153 0.41 10.99 1.82
CA LEU A 153 0.59 10.45 3.18
C LEU A 153 1.24 11.48 4.11
N GLN A 154 2.24 12.21 3.64
CA GLN A 154 2.86 13.29 4.41
C GLN A 154 1.86 14.41 4.73
N LYS A 155 1.05 14.82 3.74
CA LYS A 155 0.03 15.88 3.91
C LYS A 155 -1.01 15.51 4.95
N ILE A 156 -1.60 14.32 4.87
CA ILE A 156 -2.64 13.91 5.83
C ILE A 156 -2.06 13.68 7.23
N THR A 157 -0.82 13.20 7.33
CA THR A 157 -0.13 13.04 8.62
C THR A 157 0.17 14.39 9.26
N ALA A 158 0.64 15.37 8.49
CA ALA A 158 0.92 16.72 8.97
C ALA A 158 -0.36 17.50 9.35
N ALA A 159 -1.47 17.23 8.67
CA ALA A 159 -2.76 17.87 8.95
C ALA A 159 -3.52 17.24 10.12
N ASP A 160 -3.01 16.15 10.73
CA ASP A 160 -3.70 15.35 11.76
C ASP A 160 -5.15 14.98 11.36
N ALA A 161 -5.34 14.64 10.08
CA ALA A 161 -6.63 14.34 9.48
C ALA A 161 -7.10 12.91 9.85
N ASN A 162 -7.15 12.63 11.16
CA ASN A 162 -7.53 11.32 11.65
C ASN A 162 -9.05 11.11 11.56
N PRO A 163 -9.51 9.89 11.23
CA PRO A 163 -10.92 9.53 11.32
C PRO A 163 -11.37 9.40 12.77
N ASP A 164 -12.68 9.48 12.98
CA ASP A 164 -13.27 9.03 14.24
C ASP A 164 -13.21 7.49 14.31
N TYR A 165 -12.74 6.95 15.44
CA TYR A 165 -12.77 5.50 15.72
C TYR A 165 -14.03 5.18 16.51
N VAL A 166 -14.84 4.27 15.98
CA VAL A 166 -16.15 3.97 16.57
C VAL A 166 -16.46 2.47 16.64
N GLU A 167 -17.26 2.10 17.63
CA GLU A 167 -17.98 0.85 17.67
C GLU A 167 -19.43 1.07 17.22
N LEU A 168 -19.88 0.25 16.26
CA LEU A 168 -21.27 0.27 15.83
C LEU A 168 -22.12 -0.58 16.76
N VAL A 169 -23.30 -0.06 17.12
CA VAL A 169 -24.23 -0.72 18.04
C VAL A 169 -25.62 -0.72 17.41
N GLN A 170 -26.24 -1.90 17.35
CA GLN A 170 -27.61 -2.03 16.92
C GLN A 170 -28.55 -1.85 18.12
N LYS A 171 -29.50 -0.93 18.01
CA LYS A 171 -30.57 -0.72 19.00
C LYS A 171 -31.67 -1.76 18.86
N ALA A 172 -32.57 -1.83 19.85
CA ALA A 172 -33.69 -2.75 19.86
C ALA A 172 -34.68 -2.54 18.69
N ASP A 173 -34.77 -1.29 18.19
CA ASP A 173 -35.56 -0.94 17.00
C ASP A 173 -34.88 -1.30 15.67
N GLY A 174 -33.69 -1.90 15.73
CA GLY A 174 -32.90 -2.28 14.54
C GLY A 174 -32.09 -1.14 13.93
N THR A 175 -32.15 0.08 14.45
CA THR A 175 -31.30 1.18 14.00
C THR A 175 -29.85 0.98 14.43
N ILE A 176 -28.91 1.39 13.57
CA ILE A 176 -27.48 1.36 13.89
C ILE A 176 -27.04 2.73 14.40
N THR A 177 -26.33 2.73 15.51
CA THR A 177 -25.69 3.91 16.09
C THR A 177 -24.22 3.65 16.34
N HIS A 178 -23.47 4.67 16.67
CA HIS A 178 -22.04 4.56 16.97
C HIS A 178 -21.73 5.02 18.40
N LYS A 179 -20.62 4.50 18.93
CA LYS A 179 -19.97 4.99 20.16
C LYS A 179 -18.50 5.19 19.87
N PHE A 180 -17.93 6.29 20.34
CA PHE A 180 -16.49 6.52 20.25
C PHE A 180 -15.73 5.48 21.07
N THR A 181 -14.57 5.07 20.58
CA THR A 181 -13.71 4.08 21.22
C THR A 181 -12.25 4.47 21.12
N GLU A 182 -11.45 4.02 22.07
CA GLU A 182 -9.98 4.17 22.03
C GLU A 182 -9.29 3.04 21.27
N LYS A 183 -10.05 2.05 20.78
CA LYS A 183 -9.49 1.00 19.93
C LYS A 183 -8.84 1.61 18.70
N LYS A 184 -7.77 0.99 18.25
CA LYS A 184 -7.02 1.45 17.07
C LYS A 184 -7.21 0.49 15.89
N PRO A 185 -7.16 0.99 14.65
CA PRO A 185 -7.15 0.14 13.48
C PRO A 185 -5.88 -0.71 13.43
N VAL A 186 -5.86 -1.74 12.61
CA VAL A 186 -4.64 -2.54 12.33
C VAL A 186 -3.64 -1.66 11.60
N GLN A 187 -2.60 -1.22 12.30
CA GLN A 187 -1.66 -0.18 11.81
C GLN A 187 -0.45 -0.74 11.06
N THR A 188 -0.10 -1.99 11.34
CA THR A 188 1.08 -2.65 10.75
C THR A 188 0.78 -3.20 9.37
N PHE A 189 1.70 -2.97 8.43
CA PHE A 189 1.66 -3.57 7.11
C PHE A 189 3.10 -3.82 6.61
N PRO A 190 3.45 -5.04 6.20
CA PRO A 190 2.69 -6.28 6.34
C PRO A 190 2.38 -6.62 7.81
N THR A 191 1.22 -7.27 8.05
CA THR A 191 0.79 -7.65 9.40
C THR A 191 1.61 -8.81 9.95
N LYS A 192 1.86 -8.79 11.27
CA LYS A 192 2.56 -9.88 11.97
C LYS A 192 1.56 -10.69 12.81
N PRO A 193 1.83 -11.98 13.06
CA PRO A 193 0.97 -12.83 13.89
C PRO A 193 0.78 -12.33 15.35
N THR A 194 1.69 -11.49 15.82
CA THR A 194 1.66 -10.89 17.18
C THR A 194 0.81 -9.64 17.27
N ASP A 195 0.39 -9.07 16.14
CA ASP A 195 -0.37 -7.83 16.11
C ASP A 195 -1.80 -8.04 16.59
N ASN A 196 -2.39 -6.98 17.14
CA ASN A 196 -3.82 -6.95 17.40
C ASN A 196 -4.56 -6.73 16.08
N LEU A 197 -5.22 -7.77 15.58
CA LEU A 197 -5.88 -7.76 14.28
C LEU A 197 -7.39 -7.48 14.36
N GLU A 198 -7.97 -7.21 15.53
CA GLU A 198 -9.43 -6.96 15.67
C GLU A 198 -9.91 -5.80 14.77
N GLY A 199 -9.10 -4.75 14.67
CA GLY A 199 -9.45 -3.56 13.94
C GLY A 199 -10.55 -2.74 14.62
N VAL A 200 -10.94 -1.63 13.97
CA VAL A 200 -12.01 -0.73 14.42
C VAL A 200 -12.60 -0.03 13.20
N VAL A 201 -13.87 0.37 13.27
CA VAL A 201 -14.51 1.19 12.23
C VAL A 201 -13.92 2.60 12.27
N GLN A 202 -13.49 3.07 11.12
CA GLN A 202 -12.96 4.41 10.88
C GLN A 202 -14.01 5.22 10.11
N ILE A 203 -14.33 6.43 10.57
CA ILE A 203 -15.31 7.31 9.95
C ILE A 203 -14.69 8.68 9.69
N TRP A 204 -14.59 9.07 8.42
CA TRP A 204 -14.19 10.41 7.99
C TRP A 204 -15.36 11.34 7.79
N GLU A 205 -16.51 10.81 7.35
CA GLU A 205 -17.77 11.54 7.20
C GLU A 205 -18.93 10.63 7.60
N TYR A 206 -19.79 11.11 8.50
CA TYR A 206 -20.97 10.36 8.94
C TYR A 206 -22.03 10.29 7.83
N PRO A 207 -22.87 9.22 7.84
CA PRO A 207 -23.91 9.08 6.83
C PRO A 207 -24.94 10.22 6.93
N ILE A 208 -25.45 10.61 5.78
CA ILE A 208 -26.57 11.52 5.67
C ILE A 208 -27.82 10.79 6.15
N ASN A 209 -28.60 11.43 7.03
CA ASN A 209 -29.83 10.82 7.53
C ASN A 209 -30.85 10.67 6.38
N GLY A 210 -31.41 9.46 6.25
CA GLY A 210 -32.30 9.14 5.14
C GLY A 210 -31.60 9.06 3.78
N ALA A 211 -30.30 8.74 3.77
CA ALA A 211 -29.53 8.61 2.55
C ALA A 211 -30.22 7.70 1.53
N PRO A 212 -30.45 8.15 0.29
CA PRO A 212 -31.07 7.32 -0.73
C PRO A 212 -30.14 6.19 -1.15
N TYR A 213 -30.72 5.10 -1.61
CA TYR A 213 -29.94 4.00 -2.17
C TYR A 213 -29.05 4.47 -3.33
N GLY A 214 -27.81 4.00 -3.34
CA GLY A 214 -26.82 4.35 -4.36
C GLY A 214 -26.06 5.64 -4.09
N LEU A 215 -26.36 6.40 -3.04
CA LEU A 215 -25.51 7.49 -2.59
C LEU A 215 -24.18 6.95 -2.07
N TYR A 216 -24.28 5.92 -1.24
CA TYR A 216 -23.11 5.19 -0.75
C TYR A 216 -23.01 3.82 -1.41
N THR A 217 -21.78 3.43 -1.75
CA THR A 217 -21.44 2.12 -2.29
C THR A 217 -20.30 1.52 -1.46
N ALA A 218 -20.13 0.22 -1.55
CA ALA A 218 -19.04 -0.45 -0.84
C ALA A 218 -18.36 -1.53 -1.69
N GLY A 219 -17.13 -1.83 -1.32
CA GLY A 219 -16.39 -3.00 -1.76
C GLY A 219 -15.91 -3.77 -0.54
N THR A 220 -16.01 -5.07 -0.58
CA THR A 220 -15.67 -5.95 0.54
C THR A 220 -14.78 -7.09 0.08
N ASP A 221 -13.65 -7.24 0.74
CA ASP A 221 -12.73 -8.35 0.62
C ASP A 221 -12.75 -9.16 1.94
N PRO A 222 -13.45 -10.30 2.00
CA PRO A 222 -13.54 -11.11 3.21
C PRO A 222 -12.31 -12.00 3.38
N TYR A 223 -11.92 -12.28 4.62
CA TYR A 223 -10.86 -13.24 4.91
C TYR A 223 -11.38 -14.64 5.20
N LYS A 224 -10.52 -15.66 5.00
CA LYS A 224 -10.82 -17.07 5.34
C LYS A 224 -10.42 -17.40 6.77
N GLN A 225 -11.35 -17.97 7.55
CA GLN A 225 -11.04 -18.42 8.90
C GLN A 225 -10.26 -19.74 8.91
N SER A 226 -10.47 -20.61 7.91
CA SER A 226 -9.87 -21.94 7.82
C SER A 226 -8.39 -21.96 7.45
N GLN A 227 -7.82 -20.83 7.09
CA GLN A 227 -6.38 -20.74 6.81
C GLN A 227 -5.58 -20.73 8.11
N ALA A 228 -4.42 -21.37 8.06
CA ALA A 228 -3.53 -21.71 9.16
C ALA A 228 -3.49 -20.69 10.32
N LYS A 229 -3.21 -21.19 11.52
CA LYS A 229 -3.06 -20.46 12.79
C LYS A 229 -2.22 -19.18 12.72
N TYR A 230 -1.55 -18.95 11.60
CA TYR A 230 -0.64 -17.83 11.32
C TYR A 230 -1.02 -17.00 10.07
N SER A 231 -2.25 -17.13 9.57
CA SER A 231 -2.68 -16.29 8.44
C SER A 231 -2.80 -14.82 8.88
N THR A 232 -2.18 -13.93 8.12
CA THR A 232 -2.18 -12.48 8.32
C THR A 232 -3.19 -11.75 7.44
N SER A 233 -4.02 -12.48 6.65
CA SER A 233 -5.08 -11.90 5.82
C SER A 233 -6.16 -11.27 6.69
N LEU A 234 -6.56 -10.06 6.34
CA LEU A 234 -7.60 -9.27 7.01
C LEU A 234 -8.87 -9.24 6.15
N GLY A 235 -10.03 -9.11 6.78
CA GLY A 235 -11.21 -8.68 6.05
C GLY A 235 -11.24 -7.17 5.96
N SER A 236 -11.57 -6.64 4.80
CA SER A 236 -11.63 -5.20 4.57
C SER A 236 -12.92 -4.78 3.87
N THR A 237 -13.47 -3.64 4.27
CA THR A 237 -14.66 -3.01 3.66
C THR A 237 -14.48 -1.51 3.66
N TYR A 238 -14.64 -0.91 2.48
CA TYR A 238 -14.64 0.54 2.28
C TYR A 238 -16.03 1.03 1.88
N ILE A 239 -16.45 2.15 2.47
CA ILE A 239 -17.68 2.86 2.09
C ILE A 239 -17.30 4.12 1.32
N TYR A 240 -17.91 4.29 0.16
CA TYR A 240 -17.63 5.38 -0.76
C TYR A 240 -18.89 6.22 -1.02
N LYS A 241 -18.76 7.54 -0.92
CA LYS A 241 -19.80 8.49 -1.26
C LYS A 241 -19.64 8.94 -2.71
N ARG A 242 -20.64 8.67 -3.52
CA ARG A 242 -20.65 9.00 -4.94
C ARG A 242 -20.96 10.49 -5.18
N VAL A 243 -20.84 10.93 -6.43
CA VAL A 243 -21.36 12.24 -6.86
C VAL A 243 -22.85 12.29 -6.64
N HIS A 244 -23.36 13.42 -6.17
CA HIS A 244 -24.77 13.65 -5.86
C HIS A 244 -25.15 15.11 -6.07
N ASP A 245 -26.44 15.34 -6.35
CA ASP A 245 -27.03 16.66 -6.53
C ASP A 245 -27.70 17.18 -5.24
N ILE A 246 -27.28 16.70 -4.08
CA ILE A 246 -27.81 17.10 -2.78
C ILE A 246 -27.28 18.49 -2.45
N ALA A 247 -28.20 19.43 -2.19
CA ALA A 247 -27.85 20.78 -1.83
C ALA A 247 -27.04 20.81 -0.51
N GLY A 248 -25.89 21.46 -0.55
CA GLY A 248 -25.03 21.64 0.61
C GLY A 248 -23.58 21.22 0.32
N GLU A 249 -22.67 21.71 1.18
CA GLU A 249 -21.26 21.37 1.12
C GLU A 249 -21.04 19.97 1.71
N GLY A 250 -20.75 19.01 0.89
CA GLY A 250 -20.36 17.65 1.30
C GLY A 250 -19.30 17.11 0.39
N TRP A 251 -18.56 16.13 0.86
CA TRP A 251 -17.58 15.45 0.04
C TRP A 251 -18.27 14.58 -1.00
N GLN A 252 -17.60 14.42 -2.13
CA GLN A 252 -18.06 13.61 -3.24
C GLN A 252 -16.88 12.82 -3.83
N ASN A 253 -17.18 11.66 -4.40
CA ASN A 253 -16.18 10.77 -4.96
C ASN A 253 -15.05 10.43 -3.97
N ILE A 254 -15.41 10.08 -2.73
CA ILE A 254 -14.46 9.89 -1.66
C ILE A 254 -14.87 8.73 -0.74
N VAL A 255 -13.88 8.06 -0.16
CA VAL A 255 -14.10 7.11 0.94
C VAL A 255 -14.52 7.89 2.18
N VAL A 256 -15.62 7.48 2.80
CA VAL A 256 -16.18 8.12 4.01
C VAL A 256 -16.06 7.27 5.25
N ALA A 257 -15.94 5.94 5.10
CA ALA A 257 -15.69 5.03 6.21
C ALA A 257 -14.97 3.77 5.75
N ALA A 258 -14.31 3.09 6.69
CA ALA A 258 -13.67 1.80 6.44
C ALA A 258 -13.67 0.93 7.70
N TYR A 259 -13.68 -0.37 7.49
CA TYR A 259 -13.36 -1.35 8.50
C TYR A 259 -12.42 -2.40 7.94
N THR A 260 -11.27 -2.56 8.58
CA THR A 260 -10.31 -3.61 8.26
C THR A 260 -9.89 -4.31 9.54
N GLY A 261 -10.05 -5.63 9.60
CA GLY A 261 -9.71 -6.38 10.79
C GLY A 261 -9.89 -7.89 10.63
N ARG A 262 -9.43 -8.62 11.65
CA ARG A 262 -9.56 -10.06 11.79
C ARG A 262 -9.89 -10.40 13.24
N PRO A 263 -11.15 -10.22 13.69
CA PRO A 263 -11.56 -10.63 15.03
C PRO A 263 -11.44 -12.14 15.22
N ARG A 264 -11.44 -12.59 16.49
CA ARG A 264 -11.25 -14.01 16.82
C ARG A 264 -12.29 -14.94 16.20
N LYS A 265 -13.53 -14.43 16.03
CA LYS A 265 -14.64 -15.17 15.40
C LYS A 265 -15.02 -14.43 14.12
N ILE A 266 -15.08 -15.15 13.01
CA ILE A 266 -15.40 -14.57 11.70
C ILE A 266 -16.81 -13.98 11.66
N GLU A 267 -17.75 -14.56 12.41
CA GLU A 267 -19.12 -14.06 12.51
C GLU A 267 -19.16 -12.63 13.08
N GLN A 268 -18.22 -12.26 13.97
CA GLN A 268 -18.10 -10.90 14.48
C GLN A 268 -17.73 -9.91 13.37
N TRP A 269 -16.85 -10.34 12.46
CA TRP A 269 -16.49 -9.54 11.29
C TRP A 269 -17.69 -9.40 10.34
N TYR A 270 -18.43 -10.48 10.09
CA TYR A 270 -19.65 -10.46 9.26
C TYR A 270 -20.70 -9.50 9.82
N GLU A 271 -21.02 -9.61 11.09
CA GLU A 271 -22.01 -8.75 11.73
C GLU A 271 -21.58 -7.27 11.74
N LEU A 272 -20.30 -7.00 12.03
CA LEU A 272 -19.81 -5.62 12.02
C LEU A 272 -19.83 -5.02 10.60
N THR A 273 -19.46 -5.81 9.59
CA THR A 273 -19.54 -5.41 8.17
C THR A 273 -21.00 -5.10 7.78
N LYS A 274 -21.96 -5.97 8.14
CA LYS A 274 -23.39 -5.74 7.89
C LYS A 274 -23.89 -4.46 8.59
N MET A 275 -23.50 -4.25 9.86
CA MET A 275 -23.84 -3.01 10.57
C MET A 275 -23.29 -1.77 9.86
N LEU A 276 -22.04 -1.83 9.37
CA LEU A 276 -21.43 -0.72 8.63
C LEU A 276 -22.20 -0.43 7.33
N LEU A 277 -22.52 -1.45 6.55
CA LEU A 277 -23.31 -1.32 5.33
C LEU A 277 -24.70 -0.71 5.61
N LYS A 278 -25.37 -1.22 6.65
CA LYS A 278 -26.69 -0.72 7.06
C LYS A 278 -26.63 0.72 7.57
N TYR A 279 -25.57 1.08 8.29
CA TYR A 279 -25.36 2.43 8.83
C TYR A 279 -25.29 3.49 7.71
N TYR A 280 -24.69 3.14 6.57
CA TYR A 280 -24.59 4.02 5.39
C TYR A 280 -25.67 3.78 4.33
N ASN A 281 -26.62 2.87 4.54
CA ASN A 281 -27.55 2.42 3.49
C ASN A 281 -26.80 2.03 2.19
N ALA A 282 -25.68 1.35 2.34
CA ALA A 282 -24.82 0.91 1.24
C ALA A 282 -24.98 -0.57 0.95
N LYS A 283 -24.82 -0.95 -0.32
CA LYS A 283 -24.61 -2.34 -0.72
C LYS A 283 -23.18 -2.53 -1.20
N THR A 284 -22.65 -3.74 -1.00
CA THR A 284 -21.27 -4.05 -1.33
C THR A 284 -21.13 -4.98 -2.51
N LEU A 285 -20.14 -4.69 -3.38
CA LEU A 285 -19.56 -5.67 -4.26
C LEU A 285 -18.53 -6.47 -3.47
N CYS A 286 -18.76 -7.77 -3.31
CA CYS A 286 -17.94 -8.65 -2.48
C CYS A 286 -17.03 -9.54 -3.33
N GLU A 287 -15.79 -9.77 -2.88
CA GLU A 287 -15.00 -10.88 -3.40
C GLU A 287 -15.68 -12.21 -3.03
N ASN A 288 -15.73 -13.17 -3.98
CA ASN A 288 -16.42 -14.43 -3.77
C ASN A 288 -15.52 -15.68 -3.89
N MET A 289 -14.20 -15.53 -3.82
CA MET A 289 -13.31 -16.68 -3.65
C MET A 289 -13.59 -17.39 -2.30
N ASP A 290 -13.93 -16.61 -1.28
CA ASP A 290 -14.54 -17.10 -0.06
C ASP A 290 -16.01 -16.70 0.01
N MET A 291 -16.90 -17.70 0.00
CA MET A 291 -18.36 -17.49 0.03
C MET A 291 -18.88 -17.24 1.44
N GLY A 292 -18.04 -17.28 2.49
CA GLY A 292 -18.49 -17.26 3.88
C GLY A 292 -19.38 -16.06 4.22
N PHE A 293 -18.97 -14.85 3.86
CA PHE A 293 -19.79 -13.65 4.10
C PHE A 293 -21.08 -13.64 3.27
N ILE A 294 -20.99 -14.00 1.99
CA ILE A 294 -22.15 -14.06 1.09
C ILE A 294 -23.14 -15.10 1.60
N GLN A 295 -22.66 -16.29 1.94
CA GLN A 295 -23.49 -17.37 2.48
C GLN A 295 -24.17 -16.96 3.79
N HIS A 296 -23.43 -16.29 4.68
CA HIS A 296 -23.99 -15.76 5.93
C HIS A 296 -25.15 -14.77 5.68
N CYS A 297 -25.02 -13.88 4.70
CA CYS A 297 -26.09 -12.96 4.31
C CYS A 297 -27.31 -13.70 3.71
N ILE A 298 -27.08 -14.73 2.91
CA ILE A 298 -28.13 -15.56 2.31
C ILE A 298 -28.91 -16.33 3.41
N GLU A 299 -28.21 -16.99 4.32
CA GLU A 299 -28.82 -17.77 5.42
C GLU A 299 -29.65 -16.89 6.37
N LYS A 300 -29.27 -15.62 6.52
CA LYS A 300 -30.03 -14.64 7.31
C LYS A 300 -31.16 -13.95 6.51
N ASN A 301 -31.34 -14.26 5.22
CA ASN A 301 -32.25 -13.57 4.31
C ASN A 301 -31.97 -12.06 4.18
N GLU A 302 -30.70 -11.66 4.28
CA GLU A 302 -30.25 -10.26 4.26
C GLU A 302 -29.45 -9.91 3.00
N SER A 303 -29.26 -10.85 2.06
CA SER A 303 -28.48 -10.63 0.84
C SER A 303 -28.95 -9.42 0.03
N ALA A 304 -30.27 -9.25 -0.13
CA ALA A 304 -30.85 -8.13 -0.86
C ALA A 304 -30.56 -6.75 -0.23
N PHE A 305 -30.24 -6.70 1.06
CA PHE A 305 -29.94 -5.47 1.78
C PHE A 305 -28.46 -5.11 1.77
N HIS A 306 -27.58 -6.11 1.71
CA HIS A 306 -26.14 -5.91 1.89
C HIS A 306 -25.33 -6.17 0.65
N LEU A 307 -25.79 -7.08 -0.23
CA LEU A 307 -24.99 -7.52 -1.37
C LEU A 307 -25.47 -6.87 -2.65
N GLU A 308 -24.52 -6.56 -3.53
CA GLU A 308 -24.79 -6.11 -4.89
C GLU A 308 -24.45 -7.23 -5.88
N ARG A 309 -25.23 -7.30 -6.97
CA ARG A 309 -24.93 -8.23 -8.06
C ARG A 309 -23.68 -7.77 -8.79
N THR A 310 -22.95 -8.74 -9.32
CA THR A 310 -21.76 -8.43 -10.12
C THR A 310 -22.14 -7.56 -11.32
N PRO A 311 -21.52 -6.39 -11.51
CA PRO A 311 -21.71 -5.56 -12.67
C PRO A 311 -21.39 -6.32 -13.97
N SER A 312 -22.20 -6.16 -15.03
CA SER A 312 -22.05 -6.89 -16.29
C SER A 312 -20.68 -6.70 -16.93
N PHE A 313 -20.14 -5.49 -16.92
CA PHE A 313 -18.81 -5.21 -17.49
C PHE A 313 -17.67 -5.98 -16.81
N LEU A 314 -17.80 -6.36 -15.54
CA LEU A 314 -16.81 -7.21 -14.85
C LEU A 314 -16.92 -8.68 -15.30
N ASN A 315 -18.13 -9.14 -15.64
CA ASN A 315 -18.31 -10.47 -16.22
C ASN A 315 -17.73 -10.57 -17.63
N ASP A 316 -17.74 -9.47 -18.39
CA ASP A 316 -17.20 -9.42 -19.75
C ASP A 316 -15.67 -9.50 -19.77
N ILE A 317 -15.00 -9.04 -18.71
CA ILE A 317 -13.54 -9.11 -18.59
C ILE A 317 -13.06 -10.56 -18.49
N HIS A 318 -13.83 -11.44 -17.83
CA HIS A 318 -13.46 -12.84 -17.68
C HIS A 318 -14.68 -13.77 -17.84
N PRO A 319 -15.11 -14.03 -19.11
CA PRO A 319 -16.32 -14.79 -19.39
C PRO A 319 -16.29 -16.26 -18.91
N SER A 320 -15.08 -16.82 -18.75
CA SER A 320 -14.92 -18.23 -18.39
C SER A 320 -15.06 -18.52 -16.88
N SER A 321 -15.29 -17.53 -16.04
CA SER A 321 -15.64 -17.76 -14.63
C SER A 321 -17.07 -18.32 -14.55
N ALA A 322 -17.25 -19.52 -15.06
CA ALA A 322 -18.51 -20.24 -15.27
C ALA A 322 -19.24 -20.65 -13.99
N VAL A 323 -18.95 -20.07 -12.86
CA VAL A 323 -19.75 -20.15 -11.66
C VAL A 323 -20.66 -18.94 -11.69
N ASN A 324 -21.84 -19.10 -12.26
CA ASN A 324 -22.93 -18.12 -12.25
C ASN A 324 -23.39 -17.89 -10.80
N ARG A 325 -22.60 -17.15 -10.03
CA ARG A 325 -22.92 -16.74 -8.67
C ARG A 325 -23.70 -15.44 -8.75
N GLU A 326 -24.82 -15.38 -8.09
CA GLU A 326 -25.69 -14.19 -8.11
C GLU A 326 -24.98 -12.96 -7.51
N TYR A 327 -24.12 -13.17 -6.51
CA TYR A 327 -23.43 -12.11 -5.79
C TYR A 327 -21.92 -12.30 -5.80
N GLY A 328 -21.24 -11.17 -5.82
CA GLY A 328 -19.79 -11.09 -5.68
C GLY A 328 -19.03 -11.38 -6.98
N ILE A 329 -17.73 -11.22 -6.94
CA ILE A 329 -16.84 -11.39 -8.08
C ILE A 329 -15.69 -12.35 -7.75
N HIS A 330 -15.37 -13.23 -8.71
CA HIS A 330 -14.23 -14.12 -8.61
C HIS A 330 -12.96 -13.37 -9.00
N MET A 331 -11.97 -13.35 -8.08
CA MET A 331 -10.75 -12.56 -8.22
C MET A 331 -9.71 -13.26 -9.10
N THR A 332 -9.83 -13.12 -10.42
CA THR A 332 -8.82 -13.55 -11.40
C THR A 332 -7.72 -12.50 -11.55
N SER A 333 -6.60 -12.84 -12.24
CA SER A 333 -5.55 -11.86 -12.59
C SER A 333 -6.12 -10.67 -13.35
N ASP A 334 -6.94 -10.93 -14.38
CA ASP A 334 -7.50 -9.89 -15.24
C ASP A 334 -8.41 -8.93 -14.47
N ILE A 335 -9.19 -9.46 -13.51
CA ILE A 335 -10.01 -8.64 -12.61
C ILE A 335 -9.12 -7.81 -11.68
N LYS A 336 -8.06 -8.38 -11.11
CA LYS A 336 -7.10 -7.63 -10.28
C LYS A 336 -6.45 -6.50 -11.07
N ASP A 337 -6.01 -6.77 -12.30
CA ASP A 337 -5.40 -5.77 -13.18
C ASP A 337 -6.39 -4.66 -13.53
N TYR A 338 -7.65 -5.01 -13.76
CA TYR A 338 -8.70 -4.02 -13.97
C TYR A 338 -8.96 -3.17 -12.72
N LEU A 339 -9.05 -3.77 -11.51
CA LEU A 339 -9.20 -3.01 -10.26
C LEU A 339 -8.01 -2.08 -10.02
N ASN A 340 -6.80 -2.56 -10.28
CA ASN A 340 -5.60 -1.75 -10.19
C ASN A 340 -5.63 -0.56 -11.17
N SER A 341 -6.12 -0.77 -12.40
CA SER A 341 -6.30 0.32 -13.37
C SER A 341 -7.29 1.39 -12.90
N LEU A 342 -8.37 0.99 -12.24
CA LEU A 342 -9.33 1.92 -11.64
C LEU A 342 -8.71 2.73 -10.50
N ILE A 343 -7.87 2.11 -9.69
CA ILE A 343 -7.16 2.80 -8.61
C ILE A 343 -6.16 3.82 -9.19
N ILE A 344 -5.42 3.46 -10.24
CA ILE A 344 -4.51 4.38 -10.94
C ILE A 344 -5.32 5.55 -11.54
N GLU A 345 -6.42 5.28 -12.25
CA GLU A 345 -7.32 6.29 -12.80
C GLU A 345 -7.78 7.25 -11.70
N TYR A 346 -8.24 6.73 -10.56
CA TYR A 346 -8.70 7.52 -9.41
C TYR A 346 -7.58 8.39 -8.80
N ILE A 347 -6.36 7.87 -8.67
CA ILE A 347 -5.22 8.59 -8.10
C ILE A 347 -4.79 9.74 -9.01
N THR A 348 -4.77 9.50 -10.33
CA THR A 348 -4.21 10.43 -11.32
C THR A 348 -5.24 11.36 -11.95
N GLU A 349 -6.54 11.16 -11.69
CA GLU A 349 -7.59 12.03 -12.17
C GLU A 349 -7.34 13.49 -11.75
N VAL A 350 -7.39 14.42 -12.71
CA VAL A 350 -7.32 15.86 -12.40
C VAL A 350 -8.69 16.32 -11.91
N ILE A 351 -8.77 16.70 -10.63
CA ILE A 351 -10.03 17.14 -9.99
C ILE A 351 -10.24 18.64 -10.19
N ASP A 352 -9.16 19.42 -10.15
CA ASP A 352 -9.20 20.86 -10.13
C ASP A 352 -7.90 21.44 -10.69
N ARG A 353 -7.97 22.63 -11.27
CA ARG A 353 -6.83 23.35 -11.83
C ARG A 353 -6.84 24.79 -11.39
N ASP A 354 -5.79 25.22 -10.74
CA ASP A 354 -5.53 26.61 -10.50
C ASP A 354 -4.82 27.19 -11.76
N VAL A 355 -5.42 28.22 -12.34
CA VAL A 355 -4.88 28.90 -13.53
C VAL A 355 -4.47 30.33 -13.19
N ASP A 356 -3.42 30.84 -13.80
CA ASP A 356 -3.05 32.25 -13.72
C ASP A 356 -4.01 33.14 -14.52
N LYS A 357 -3.78 34.47 -14.48
CA LYS A 357 -4.59 35.44 -15.21
C LYS A 357 -4.46 35.31 -16.74
N GLU A 358 -3.44 34.59 -17.19
CA GLU A 358 -3.10 34.36 -18.59
C GLU A 358 -3.63 33.02 -19.09
N GLY A 359 -4.26 32.19 -18.19
CA GLY A 359 -4.81 30.88 -18.51
C GLY A 359 -3.81 29.71 -18.43
N ASN A 360 -2.58 29.93 -17.93
CA ASN A 360 -1.61 28.88 -17.75
C ASN A 360 -1.91 28.12 -16.44
N VAL A 361 -1.77 26.82 -16.46
CA VAL A 361 -1.99 25.97 -15.28
C VAL A 361 -0.84 26.18 -14.29
N ILE A 362 -1.14 26.73 -13.11
CA ILE A 362 -0.18 26.90 -12.02
C ILE A 362 -0.08 25.61 -11.20
N LYS A 363 -1.22 24.97 -10.91
CA LYS A 363 -1.31 23.78 -10.06
C LYS A 363 -2.49 22.91 -10.45
N GLU A 364 -2.25 21.61 -10.46
CA GLU A 364 -3.33 20.61 -10.59
C GLU A 364 -3.55 19.91 -9.25
N ARG A 365 -4.81 19.69 -8.90
CA ARG A 365 -5.21 18.85 -7.78
C ARG A 365 -5.65 17.50 -8.30
N LEU A 366 -4.91 16.47 -7.92
CA LEU A 366 -5.13 15.10 -8.37
C LEU A 366 -6.05 14.32 -7.41
N GLY A 367 -6.66 13.25 -7.94
CA GLY A 367 -7.55 12.35 -7.21
C GLY A 367 -6.94 11.72 -5.96
N VAL A 368 -5.63 11.55 -5.92
CA VAL A 368 -4.89 11.06 -4.75
C VAL A 368 -5.24 11.87 -3.48
N THR A 369 -5.56 13.17 -3.61
CA THR A 369 -5.91 14.03 -2.48
C THR A 369 -7.24 13.64 -1.80
N ARG A 370 -8.05 12.79 -2.44
CA ARG A 370 -9.28 12.21 -1.87
C ARG A 370 -9.02 10.96 -1.04
N ILE A 371 -7.79 10.42 -1.01
CA ILE A 371 -7.45 9.28 -0.16
C ILE A 371 -7.03 9.81 1.20
N LEU A 372 -7.90 9.66 2.20
CA LEU A 372 -7.67 10.13 3.57
C LEU A 372 -7.21 9.01 4.52
N ASP A 373 -7.26 7.75 4.08
CA ASP A 373 -6.82 6.62 4.89
C ASP A 373 -5.29 6.43 4.79
N PRO A 374 -4.53 6.72 5.87
CA PRO A 374 -3.08 6.54 5.85
C PRO A 374 -2.67 5.07 5.75
N LEU A 375 -3.55 4.13 6.13
CA LEU A 375 -3.26 2.70 6.09
C LEU A 375 -3.42 2.16 4.66
N LEU A 376 -4.42 2.63 3.92
CA LEU A 376 -4.55 2.35 2.49
C LEU A 376 -3.35 2.92 1.71
N LEU A 377 -2.95 4.16 1.99
CA LEU A 377 -1.78 4.77 1.35
C LEU A 377 -0.51 3.94 1.61
N LYS A 378 -0.31 3.44 2.84
CA LYS A 378 0.83 2.57 3.16
C LYS A 378 0.81 1.24 2.39
N GLU A 379 -0.37 0.63 2.22
CA GLU A 379 -0.50 -0.58 1.41
C GLU A 379 -0.23 -0.30 -0.08
N LEU A 380 -0.77 0.80 -0.62
CA LEU A 380 -0.51 1.22 -2.01
C LEU A 380 0.97 1.51 -2.26
N ILE A 381 1.66 2.18 -1.32
CA ILE A 381 3.10 2.49 -1.41
C ILE A 381 3.94 1.21 -1.40
N LYS A 382 3.57 0.22 -0.60
CA LYS A 382 4.28 -1.06 -0.48
C LYS A 382 3.73 -2.17 -1.39
N PHE A 383 2.82 -1.82 -2.31
CA PHE A 383 2.16 -2.79 -3.16
C PHE A 383 3.17 -3.59 -3.98
N THR A 384 3.02 -4.91 -3.92
CA THR A 384 3.61 -5.85 -4.89
C THR A 384 2.58 -6.94 -5.19
N PRO A 385 2.60 -7.56 -6.39
CA PRO A 385 1.65 -8.61 -6.74
C PRO A 385 1.67 -9.85 -5.82
N LYS A 386 2.70 -9.96 -4.99
CA LYS A 386 2.90 -11.11 -4.07
C LYS A 386 2.45 -10.82 -2.63
N LEU A 387 2.29 -9.55 -2.27
CA LEU A 387 1.80 -9.18 -0.95
C LEU A 387 0.29 -9.33 -0.86
N ASN A 388 -0.16 -9.67 0.34
CA ASN A 388 -1.57 -9.65 0.68
C ASN A 388 -1.97 -8.19 0.97
N VAL A 389 -2.84 -7.63 0.12
CA VAL A 389 -3.22 -6.21 0.11
C VAL A 389 -4.74 -6.06 0.21
N ASP A 390 -5.29 -6.50 1.31
CA ASP A 390 -6.74 -6.60 1.54
C ASP A 390 -7.45 -5.23 1.40
N ARG A 391 -6.81 -4.13 1.85
CA ARG A 391 -7.37 -2.77 1.69
C ARG A 391 -7.38 -2.33 0.23
N VAL A 392 -6.33 -2.63 -0.52
CA VAL A 392 -6.24 -2.27 -1.95
C VAL A 392 -7.31 -2.99 -2.76
N ILE A 393 -7.51 -4.29 -2.52
CA ILE A 393 -8.55 -5.08 -3.18
C ILE A 393 -9.95 -4.51 -2.86
N SER A 394 -10.24 -4.31 -1.57
CA SER A 394 -11.51 -3.75 -1.12
C SER A 394 -11.76 -2.36 -1.72
N PHE A 395 -10.73 -1.50 -1.79
CA PHE A 395 -10.84 -0.18 -2.41
C PHE A 395 -11.10 -0.27 -3.92
N GLY A 396 -10.41 -1.17 -4.63
CA GLY A 396 -10.65 -1.42 -6.06
C GLY A 396 -12.08 -1.89 -6.34
N LEU A 397 -12.61 -2.82 -5.54
CA LEU A 397 -14.00 -3.26 -5.61
C LEU A 397 -14.98 -2.11 -5.36
N THR A 398 -14.65 -1.22 -4.43
CA THR A 398 -15.44 -0.02 -4.13
C THR A 398 -15.53 0.90 -5.34
N LEU A 399 -14.41 1.16 -6.01
CA LEU A 399 -14.37 1.99 -7.22
C LEU A 399 -15.12 1.33 -8.40
N ALA A 400 -14.98 0.01 -8.57
CA ALA A 400 -15.72 -0.73 -9.57
C ALA A 400 -17.23 -0.65 -9.35
N MET A 401 -17.66 -0.74 -8.08
CA MET A 401 -19.07 -0.60 -7.73
C MET A 401 -19.56 0.83 -7.99
N ALA A 402 -18.81 1.85 -7.61
CA ALA A 402 -19.13 3.25 -7.89
C ALA A 402 -19.28 3.49 -9.40
N LYS A 403 -18.35 2.96 -10.21
CA LYS A 403 -18.39 3.05 -11.69
C LYS A 403 -19.63 2.39 -12.29
N SER A 404 -20.10 1.28 -11.73
CA SER A 404 -21.32 0.58 -12.20
C SER A 404 -22.60 1.40 -12.05
N LEU A 405 -22.57 2.35 -11.14
CA LEU A 405 -23.68 3.24 -10.87
C LEU A 405 -23.51 4.64 -11.51
N ASN A 406 -22.42 4.87 -12.25
CA ASN A 406 -22.23 6.12 -12.98
C ASN A 406 -23.35 6.34 -13.99
N GLY A 407 -23.79 7.60 -14.13
CA GLY A 407 -24.95 7.98 -14.94
C GLY A 407 -26.31 7.81 -14.27
N LYS A 408 -26.36 7.24 -13.04
CA LYS A 408 -27.57 7.24 -12.23
C LYS A 408 -27.52 8.45 -11.29
N SER A 409 -28.28 9.50 -11.61
CA SER A 409 -28.43 10.66 -10.72
C SER A 409 -29.11 10.26 -9.41
N ILE A 410 -28.59 10.80 -8.32
CA ILE A 410 -29.17 10.65 -6.98
C ILE A 410 -29.86 11.98 -6.65
N VAL A 411 -31.18 11.99 -6.75
CA VAL A 411 -32.00 13.16 -6.45
C VAL A 411 -32.68 12.94 -5.11
N VAL A 412 -32.54 13.91 -4.22
CA VAL A 412 -33.20 13.90 -2.91
C VAL A 412 -34.34 14.91 -2.95
N SER A 413 -35.49 14.54 -2.40
CA SER A 413 -36.66 15.44 -2.33
C SER A 413 -36.37 16.66 -1.45
N SER A 414 -37.03 17.77 -1.72
CA SER A 414 -36.85 19.04 -0.98
C SER A 414 -37.07 18.92 0.53
N THR A 415 -37.89 17.96 0.97
CA THR A 415 -38.16 17.68 2.38
C THR A 415 -36.99 16.96 3.07
N GLU A 416 -36.25 16.12 2.32
CA GLU A 416 -35.06 15.44 2.78
C GLU A 416 -33.85 16.38 2.78
N ASP A 417 -33.80 17.32 1.83
CA ASP A 417 -32.76 18.35 1.76
C ASP A 417 -32.69 19.21 3.04
N ALA A 418 -33.84 19.59 3.60
CA ALA A 418 -33.91 20.37 4.84
C ALA A 418 -33.34 19.56 6.04
N ARG A 419 -33.66 18.26 6.13
CA ARG A 419 -33.13 17.36 7.17
C ARG A 419 -31.65 17.12 7.02
N MET A 420 -31.18 16.99 5.79
CA MET A 420 -29.76 16.83 5.50
C MET A 420 -28.93 18.06 5.81
N GLN A 421 -29.46 19.27 5.50
CA GLN A 421 -28.80 20.51 5.88
C GLN A 421 -28.67 20.64 7.41
N ASP A 422 -29.67 20.18 8.15
CA ASP A 422 -29.63 20.20 9.63
C ASP A 422 -28.63 19.17 10.18
N TYR A 423 -28.55 18.01 9.57
CA TYR A 423 -27.54 16.99 9.90
C TYR A 423 -26.12 17.53 9.68
N PHE A 424 -25.84 18.15 8.53
CA PHE A 424 -24.54 18.76 8.26
C PHE A 424 -24.19 19.92 9.20
N LYS A 425 -25.15 20.63 9.72
CA LYS A 425 -24.94 21.68 10.74
C LYS A 425 -24.49 21.11 12.09
N THR A 426 -24.91 19.90 12.41
CA THR A 426 -24.65 19.25 13.70
C THR A 426 -23.53 18.22 13.68
N SER A 427 -23.06 17.79 12.49
CA SER A 427 -22.04 16.74 12.41
C SER A 427 -20.64 17.25 12.75
N LYS A 428 -19.91 16.45 13.50
CA LYS A 428 -18.53 16.73 13.93
C LYS A 428 -17.57 16.90 12.74
N SER A 429 -17.81 16.18 11.64
CA SER A 429 -17.06 16.35 10.39
C SER A 429 -17.13 17.78 9.86
N LYS A 430 -18.28 18.43 9.98
CA LYS A 430 -18.46 19.83 9.58
C LYS A 430 -17.70 20.80 10.50
N GLN A 431 -17.55 20.49 11.77
CA GLN A 431 -16.75 21.29 12.70
C GLN A 431 -15.25 21.17 12.39
N LEU A 432 -14.76 19.98 12.09
CA LEU A 432 -13.37 19.73 11.70
C LEU A 432 -12.96 20.51 10.45
N PHE A 433 -13.86 20.65 9.46
CA PHE A 433 -13.58 21.36 8.20
C PHE A 433 -13.96 22.85 8.20
N ARG A 434 -14.74 23.33 9.19
CA ARG A 434 -15.03 24.76 9.36
C ARG A 434 -13.94 25.50 10.14
N THR A 435 -13.28 24.85 11.06
CA THR A 435 -12.22 25.45 11.89
C THR A 435 -10.85 25.37 11.20
N THR A 436 -10.63 24.39 10.38
CA THR A 436 -9.49 24.33 9.46
C THR A 436 -10.00 24.81 8.09
N ARG A 437 -9.61 26.01 7.64
CA ARG A 437 -9.60 26.33 6.21
C ARG A 437 -9.15 25.06 5.51
N ASN A 438 -10.03 24.52 4.64
CA ASN A 438 -9.76 23.28 3.92
C ASN A 438 -8.25 23.11 3.74
N PRO A 439 -7.58 22.16 4.40
CA PRO A 439 -6.12 22.04 4.38
C PRO A 439 -5.58 21.82 2.97
N PHE A 440 -6.48 21.62 2.01
CA PHE A 440 -6.21 21.40 0.58
C PHE A 440 -6.60 22.62 -0.29
N ARG A 441 -7.04 23.73 0.28
CA ARG A 441 -7.13 25.02 -0.42
C ARG A 441 -5.87 25.82 -0.09
N TYR A 442 -4.89 25.71 -0.94
CA TYR A 442 -3.85 26.70 -1.14
C TYR A 442 -4.05 27.39 -2.46
#